data_5032b8a0c1df95fb527359c434b578d6
#
_entry.id   5032b8a0c1df95fb527359c434b578d6
#
_cell.length_a   1.000
_cell.length_b   1.000
_cell.length_c   1.000
_cell.angle_alpha   90.00
_cell.angle_beta   90.00
_cell.angle_gamma   90.00
#
_symmetry.space_group_name_H-M   'P 1'
#
loop_
_entity.id
_entity.type
_entity.pdbx_description
1 polymer ?
#
loop_
_entity_poly.entity_id
_entity_poly.type
_entity_poly.pdbx_seq_one_letter_code
_entity_poly.pdbx_strand_id
1 'polypeptide(L)' 'MPPERLVNSLKIQRAERGITQEELAEMVGVTRKTINTIERARFIPSTVLALRLARVLRAPVEELFRLEDSP' A
#
# COMPACT_ATOMS: atom_id res chain seq x y z
N MET A 1 16.60 8.18 -18.60
CA MET A 1 15.91 6.99 -18.12
C MET A 1 14.53 7.38 -17.61
N PRO A 2 13.46 6.73 -18.08
CA PRO A 2 12.16 7.03 -17.53
C PRO A 2 12.11 6.63 -16.05
N PRO A 3 11.36 7.36 -15.23
CA PRO A 3 11.24 7.01 -13.82
C PRO A 3 10.56 5.65 -13.68
N GLU A 4 11.03 4.88 -12.72
CA GLU A 4 10.39 3.62 -12.40
C GLU A 4 9.05 3.88 -11.74
N ARG A 5 8.10 2.99 -11.99
CA ARG A 5 6.76 3.10 -11.40
C ARG A 5 6.66 2.16 -10.21
N LEU A 6 6.01 2.65 -9.17
CA LEU A 6 5.70 1.83 -8.02
C LEU A 6 4.33 1.19 -8.24
N VAL A 7 4.29 -0.13 -8.14
CA VAL A 7 3.03 -0.86 -8.16
C VAL A 7 2.80 -1.48 -6.81
N ASN A 8 1.54 -1.72 -6.48
CA ASN A 8 1.21 -2.28 -5.17
C ASN A 8 0.11 -3.32 -5.27
N SER A 9 0.08 -4.21 -4.29
CA SER A 9 -0.95 -5.21 -4.12
C SER A 9 -1.79 -4.92 -2.88
N LEU A 10 -1.80 -3.67 -2.42
CA LEU A 10 -2.42 -3.30 -1.15
C LEU A 10 -3.91 -3.66 -1.10
N LYS A 11 -4.63 -3.37 -2.17
CA LYS A 11 -6.06 -3.68 -2.24
C LYS A 11 -6.32 -5.18 -2.11
N ILE A 12 -5.54 -5.98 -2.80
CA ILE A 12 -5.67 -7.45 -2.78
C ILE A 12 -5.34 -7.98 -1.38
N GLN A 13 -4.23 -7.52 -0.81
CA GLN A 13 -3.80 -7.96 0.52
C GLN A 13 -4.83 -7.56 1.59
N ARG A 14 -5.37 -6.36 1.48
CA ARG A 14 -6.41 -5.89 2.39
C ARG A 14 -7.69 -6.73 2.25
N ALA A 15 -8.11 -6.96 1.01
CA ALA A 15 -9.35 -7.70 0.74
C ALA A 15 -9.26 -9.15 1.21
N GLU A 16 -8.11 -9.78 1.03
CA GLU A 16 -7.89 -11.16 1.50
C GLU A 16 -8.06 -11.29 3.02
N ARG A 17 -7.83 -10.21 3.75
CA ARG A 17 -7.96 -10.20 5.21
C ARG A 17 -9.30 -9.66 5.68
N GLY A 18 -10.20 -9.32 4.74
CA GLY A 18 -11.52 -8.81 5.08
C GLY A 18 -11.49 -7.44 5.74
N ILE A 19 -10.46 -6.64 5.48
CA ILE A 19 -10.29 -5.32 6.08
C ILE A 19 -10.74 -4.26 5.07
N THR A 20 -11.60 -3.32 5.51
CA THR A 20 -12.03 -2.21 4.67
C THR A 20 -10.93 -1.15 4.58
N GLN A 21 -11.05 -0.26 3.58
CA GLN A 21 -10.12 0.88 3.46
C GLN A 21 -10.13 1.73 4.74
N GLU A 22 -11.31 1.96 5.29
CA GLU A 22 -11.46 2.77 6.49
C GLU A 22 -10.82 2.11 7.70
N GLU A 23 -11.03 0.81 7.86
CA GLU A 23 -10.40 0.06 8.95
C GLU A 23 -8.88 0.09 8.84
N LEU A 24 -8.35 -0.14 7.63
CA LEU A 24 -6.91 -0.10 7.44
C LEU A 24 -6.35 1.29 7.74
N ALA A 25 -7.05 2.34 7.29
CA ALA A 25 -6.65 3.72 7.56
C ALA A 25 -6.53 3.97 9.06
N GLU A 26 -7.52 3.54 9.85
CA GLU A 26 -7.47 3.66 11.30
C GLU A 26 -6.27 2.92 11.89
N MET A 27 -6.03 1.70 11.43
CA MET A 27 -4.95 0.86 11.95
C MET A 27 -3.57 1.47 11.74
N VAL A 28 -3.38 2.23 10.66
CA VAL A 28 -2.07 2.82 10.35
C VAL A 28 -2.02 4.34 10.58
N GLY A 29 -3.12 4.93 11.05
CA GLY A 29 -3.13 6.34 11.47
C GLY A 29 -3.21 7.33 10.31
N VAL A 30 -3.94 7.01 9.25
CA VAL A 30 -4.16 7.93 8.13
C VAL A 30 -5.65 7.96 7.78
N THR A 31 -6.01 8.76 6.79
CA THR A 31 -7.39 8.85 6.35
C THR A 31 -7.69 7.77 5.30
N ARG A 32 -8.98 7.45 5.15
CA ARG A 32 -9.42 6.53 4.10
C ARG A 32 -9.00 7.00 2.72
N LYS A 33 -9.04 8.32 2.49
CA LYS A 33 -8.60 8.90 1.22
C LYS A 33 -7.16 8.55 0.90
N THR A 34 -6.28 8.57 1.91
CA THR A 34 -4.88 8.21 1.74
C THR A 34 -4.75 6.76 1.28
N ILE A 35 -5.47 5.84 1.92
CA ILE A 35 -5.45 4.43 1.53
C ILE A 35 -5.95 4.27 0.09
N ASN A 36 -7.06 4.92 -0.24
CA ASN A 36 -7.62 4.87 -1.59
C ASN A 36 -6.61 5.34 -2.64
N THR A 37 -5.95 6.48 -2.41
CA THR A 37 -4.99 7.02 -3.37
C THR A 37 -3.76 6.14 -3.52
N ILE A 38 -3.32 5.49 -2.44
CA ILE A 38 -2.22 4.53 -2.51
C ILE A 38 -2.63 3.33 -3.37
N GLU A 39 -3.80 2.76 -3.12
CA GLU A 39 -4.29 1.60 -3.86
C GLU A 39 -4.43 1.89 -5.35
N ARG A 40 -4.74 3.13 -5.69
CA ARG A 40 -4.86 3.57 -7.09
C ARG A 40 -3.52 3.99 -7.69
N ALA A 41 -2.42 3.80 -6.97
CA ALA A 41 -1.08 4.16 -7.41
C ALA A 41 -0.92 5.65 -7.74
N ARG A 42 -1.69 6.51 -7.07
CA ARG A 42 -1.65 7.96 -7.24
C ARG A 42 -0.91 8.68 -6.14
N PHE A 43 -0.49 7.95 -5.12
CA PHE A 43 0.24 8.49 -4.00
C PHE A 43 1.26 7.47 -3.55
N ILE A 44 2.51 7.90 -3.42
CA ILE A 44 3.59 7.06 -2.93
C ILE A 44 3.68 7.27 -1.42
N PRO A 45 3.47 6.24 -0.61
CA PRO A 45 3.53 6.39 0.84
C PRO A 45 4.95 6.67 1.29
N SER A 46 5.07 7.34 2.45
CA SER A 46 6.36 7.47 3.10
C SER A 46 6.86 6.08 3.50
N THR A 47 8.16 5.97 3.72
CA THR A 47 8.73 4.72 4.21
C THR A 47 8.08 4.28 5.53
N VAL A 48 7.82 5.24 6.42
CA VAL A 48 7.15 4.93 7.69
C VAL A 48 5.78 4.33 7.47
N LEU A 49 4.98 4.95 6.59
CA LEU A 49 3.64 4.45 6.32
C LEU A 49 3.69 3.08 5.65
N ALA A 50 4.60 2.88 4.69
CA ALA A 50 4.76 1.59 4.03
C ALA A 50 5.09 0.48 5.03
N LEU A 51 5.97 0.77 5.98
CA LEU A 51 6.33 -0.20 7.02
C LEU A 51 5.18 -0.47 7.99
N ARG A 52 4.38 0.54 8.31
CA ARG A 52 3.19 0.36 9.15
C ARG A 52 2.16 -0.54 8.44
N LEU A 53 1.95 -0.32 7.15
CA LEU A 53 1.05 -1.15 6.36
C LEU A 53 1.53 -2.60 6.35
N ALA A 54 2.81 -2.81 6.13
CA ALA A 54 3.40 -4.16 6.13
C ALA A 54 3.21 -4.84 7.48
N ARG A 55 3.43 -4.11 8.57
CA ARG A 55 3.26 -4.64 9.93
C ARG A 55 1.82 -5.06 10.20
N VAL A 56 0.87 -4.19 9.87
CA VAL A 56 -0.55 -4.44 10.14
C VAL A 56 -1.06 -5.61 9.29
N LEU A 57 -0.66 -5.67 8.03
CA LEU A 57 -1.09 -6.72 7.14
C LEU A 57 -0.26 -8.00 7.27
N ARG A 58 0.78 -7.97 8.10
CA ARG A 58 1.67 -9.11 8.33
C ARG A 58 2.24 -9.67 7.04
N ALA A 59 2.70 -8.76 6.19
CA ALA A 59 3.30 -9.10 4.91
C ALA A 59 4.59 -8.31 4.75
N PRO A 60 5.61 -8.87 4.10
CA PRO A 60 6.81 -8.10 3.80
C PRO A 60 6.47 -6.91 2.94
N VAL A 61 7.16 -5.79 3.15
CA VAL A 61 6.88 -4.57 2.39
C VAL A 61 7.03 -4.80 0.89
N GLU A 62 7.94 -5.68 0.49
CA GLU A 62 8.18 -6.02 -0.91
C GLU A 62 7.03 -6.78 -1.56
N GLU A 63 6.18 -7.40 -0.75
CA GLU A 63 4.95 -8.01 -1.27
C GLU A 63 3.84 -6.99 -1.46
N LEU A 64 3.89 -5.89 -0.71
CA LEU A 64 2.90 -4.83 -0.82
C LEU A 64 3.26 -3.84 -1.92
N PHE A 65 4.54 -3.52 -2.02
CA PHE A 65 5.05 -2.50 -2.95
C PHE A 65 6.25 -3.04 -3.70
N ARG A 66 6.29 -2.82 -5.00
CA ARG A 66 7.43 -3.21 -5.81
C ARG A 66 7.57 -2.26 -6.99
N LEU A 67 8.74 -2.25 -7.56
CA LEU A 67 8.97 -1.47 -8.78
C LEU A 67 8.45 -2.26 -9.97
N GLU A 68 7.81 -1.57 -10.89
CA GLU A 68 7.31 -2.21 -12.10
C GLU A 68 8.49 -2.60 -12.97
N ASP A 69 8.55 -3.88 -13.31
CA ASP A 69 9.61 -4.38 -14.18
C ASP A 69 9.35 -3.88 -15.60
N SER A 70 10.30 -3.11 -16.13
CA SER A 70 10.24 -2.70 -17.53
C SER A 70 10.88 -3.78 -18.39
N PRO A 71 10.22 -4.15 -19.48
CA PRO A 71 10.84 -5.06 -20.44
C PRO A 71 12.04 -4.39 -21.13
#